data_4208a082b575aac0f0d6a9300f405bf1
#
_entry.id   4208a082b575aac0f0d6a9300f405bf1
#
_cell.length_a   1.000
_cell.length_b   1.000
_cell.length_c   1.000
_cell.angle_alpha   90.00
_cell.angle_beta   90.00
_cell.angle_gamma   90.00
#
_symmetry.space_group_name_H-M   'P 1'
#
loop_
_entity.id
_entity.type
_entity.pdbx_description
1 polymer ?
#
loop_
_entity_poly.entity_id
_entity_poly.type
_entity_poly.pdbx_seq_one_letter_code
_entity_poly.pdbx_strand_id
1 'polypeptide(L)'
;MARLPDLLGTDDLPLAELHSAKLDGHALPVGVVFRPLDRPDGPVDRARAAGVVAPARTIVCEESAAWIWGAVAEAPEPVRLCIPARARARPAPSPVLVVREVVIAAPETSQLGGVLVTTAMRTAIDLARAARRPSAAAALRGMLRAALVDPAAMILDLSARPRLAGRADAIEAVLAARAAVSRC
;
A
#
# COMPACT_ATOMS: atom_id res chain seq x y z
N MET A 1 19.48 16.82 24.03
CA MET A 1 19.95 16.05 22.86
C MET A 1 18.84 16.11 21.83
N ALA A 2 19.14 16.57 20.62
CA ALA A 2 18.19 16.49 19.50
C ALA A 2 17.98 15.02 19.15
N ARG A 3 16.71 14.59 19.08
CA ARG A 3 16.35 13.26 18.66
C ARG A 3 16.28 13.22 17.13
N LEU A 4 16.94 12.27 16.51
CA LEU A 4 16.81 12.04 15.07
C LEU A 4 15.37 11.71 14.72
N PRO A 5 14.85 12.18 13.57
CA PRO A 5 13.56 11.78 13.05
C PRO A 5 13.44 10.26 12.91
N ASP A 6 12.22 9.75 12.99
CA ASP A 6 11.97 8.30 12.80
C ASP A 6 12.25 7.86 11.34
N LEU A 7 12.09 8.78 10.39
CA LEU A 7 12.44 8.62 8.98
C LEU A 7 13.30 9.82 8.55
N LEU A 8 14.32 9.56 7.75
CA LEU A 8 15.25 10.55 7.23
C LEU A 8 15.02 10.73 5.73
N GLY A 9 14.84 11.96 5.31
CA GLY A 9 14.68 12.36 3.93
C GLY A 9 15.72 13.39 3.49
N THR A 10 15.58 13.90 2.28
CA THR A 10 16.47 14.95 1.73
C THR A 10 16.32 16.29 2.44
N ASP A 11 15.27 16.48 3.24
CA ASP A 11 15.08 17.66 4.10
C ASP A 11 15.92 17.59 5.39
N ASP A 12 16.33 16.38 5.79
CA ASP A 12 17.11 16.14 7.00
C ASP A 12 18.62 16.04 6.70
N LEU A 13 19.00 15.34 5.64
CA LEU A 13 20.39 15.10 5.23
C LEU A 13 20.52 15.09 3.71
N PRO A 14 21.68 15.51 3.17
CA PRO A 14 21.97 15.36 1.75
C PRO A 14 21.84 13.90 1.28
N LEU A 15 21.35 13.69 0.06
CA LEU A 15 21.14 12.35 -0.49
C LEU A 15 22.40 11.47 -0.46
N ALA A 16 23.58 12.08 -0.66
CA ALA A 16 24.86 11.36 -0.59
C ALA A 16 25.13 10.81 0.81
N GLU A 17 24.81 11.57 1.86
CA GLU A 17 24.96 11.12 3.25
C GLU A 17 23.97 10.03 3.62
N LEU A 18 22.72 10.13 3.15
CA LEU A 18 21.70 9.08 3.32
C LEU A 18 22.16 7.77 2.66
N HIS A 19 22.74 7.83 1.46
CA HIS A 19 23.28 6.67 0.79
C HIS A 19 24.54 6.13 1.48
N SER A 20 25.42 6.98 2.01
CA SER A 20 26.55 6.55 2.82
C SER A 20 26.09 5.81 4.07
N ALA A 21 25.14 6.36 4.83
CA ALA A 21 24.56 5.70 5.99
C ALA A 21 23.92 4.33 5.66
N LYS A 22 23.32 4.20 4.47
CA LYS A 22 22.82 2.90 3.99
C LYS A 22 23.97 1.92 3.74
N LEU A 23 25.05 2.36 3.06
CA LEU A 23 26.21 1.50 2.77
C LEU A 23 26.93 1.07 4.05
N ASP A 24 27.00 1.95 5.04
CA ASP A 24 27.58 1.70 6.35
C ASP A 24 26.66 0.85 7.26
N GLY A 25 25.46 0.51 6.80
CA GLY A 25 24.49 -0.30 7.55
C GLY A 25 23.80 0.45 8.70
N HIS A 26 23.87 1.77 8.73
CA HIS A 26 23.23 2.59 9.76
C HIS A 26 21.77 2.93 9.44
N ALA A 27 21.38 2.84 8.18
CA ALA A 27 20.02 3.14 7.74
C ALA A 27 19.53 2.16 6.66
N LEU A 28 18.23 1.92 6.64
CA LEU A 28 17.56 1.05 5.67
C LEU A 28 16.59 1.88 4.81
N PRO A 29 16.53 1.63 3.50
CA PRO A 29 15.58 2.32 2.63
C PRO A 29 14.15 1.88 2.93
N VAL A 30 13.24 2.87 2.96
CA VAL A 30 11.79 2.68 3.10
C VAL A 30 11.11 3.55 2.03
N GLY A 31 10.87 3.00 0.85
CA GLY A 31 10.46 3.79 -0.30
C GLY A 31 11.50 4.87 -0.65
N VAL A 32 11.08 6.14 -0.63
CA VAL A 32 11.93 7.30 -0.98
C VAL A 32 12.67 7.91 0.22
N VAL A 33 12.53 7.35 1.41
CA VAL A 33 13.18 7.80 2.65
C VAL A 33 14.01 6.68 3.27
N PHE A 34 14.74 7.00 4.35
CA PHE A 34 15.57 6.05 5.06
C PHE A 34 15.14 5.97 6.52
N ARG A 35 15.15 4.78 7.08
CA ARG A 35 14.87 4.51 8.48
C ARG A 35 16.17 4.10 9.19
N PRO A 36 16.50 4.69 10.35
CA PRO A 36 17.61 4.22 11.17
C PRO A 36 17.48 2.73 11.51
N LEU A 37 18.61 1.99 11.55
CA LEU A 37 18.60 0.54 11.73
C LEU A 37 18.01 0.10 13.08
N ASP A 38 18.16 0.91 14.12
CA ASP A 38 17.66 0.66 15.47
C ASP A 38 16.13 0.85 15.63
N ARG A 39 15.44 1.27 14.55
CA ARG A 39 14.01 1.44 14.53
C ARG A 39 13.29 0.25 13.92
N PRO A 40 12.19 -0.23 14.54
CA PRO A 40 11.38 -1.30 13.95
C PRO A 40 10.72 -0.81 12.66
N ASP A 41 10.57 -1.71 11.69
CA ASP A 41 9.78 -1.47 10.49
C ASP A 41 8.28 -1.65 10.80
N GLY A 42 7.46 -0.73 10.32
CA GLY A 42 6.04 -0.79 10.62
C GLY A 42 5.14 -0.06 9.61
N PRO A 43 3.83 -0.34 9.65
CA PRO A 43 2.86 0.26 8.72
C PRO A 43 2.85 1.80 8.77
N VAL A 44 3.09 2.39 9.93
CA VAL A 44 3.09 3.85 10.11
C VAL A 44 4.26 4.49 9.36
N ASP A 45 5.45 3.89 9.42
CA ASP A 45 6.64 4.44 8.75
C ASP A 45 6.56 4.25 7.24
N ARG A 46 6.05 3.09 6.78
CA ARG A 46 5.78 2.87 5.35
C ARG A 46 4.71 3.83 4.82
N ALA A 47 3.67 4.11 5.59
CA ALA A 47 2.66 5.09 5.22
C ALA A 47 3.24 6.50 5.11
N ARG A 48 4.07 6.92 6.09
CA ARG A 48 4.78 8.21 6.04
C ARG A 48 5.70 8.30 4.82
N ALA A 49 6.45 7.24 4.52
CA ALA A 49 7.31 7.17 3.34
C ALA A 49 6.50 7.34 2.03
N ALA A 50 5.37 6.66 1.90
CA ALA A 50 4.46 6.85 0.77
C ALA A 50 3.89 8.28 0.73
N GLY A 51 3.63 8.86 1.90
CA GLY A 51 3.10 10.22 2.06
C GLY A 51 4.01 11.32 1.53
N VAL A 52 5.34 11.09 1.49
CA VAL A 52 6.31 12.06 0.95
C VAL A 52 6.03 12.40 -0.52
N VAL A 53 5.59 11.40 -1.30
CA VAL A 53 5.29 11.58 -2.74
C VAL A 53 3.79 11.70 -3.03
N ALA A 54 2.93 11.39 -2.06
CA ALA A 54 1.49 11.39 -2.24
C ALA A 54 0.92 12.81 -2.15
N PRO A 55 0.25 13.33 -3.19
CA PRO A 55 -0.41 14.62 -3.12
C PRO A 55 -1.49 14.66 -2.02
N ALA A 56 -1.75 15.85 -1.48
CA ALA A 56 -2.81 16.03 -0.51
C ALA A 56 -4.17 15.51 -1.02
N ARG A 57 -4.99 14.99 -0.11
CA ARG A 57 -6.33 14.44 -0.38
C ARG A 57 -6.33 13.17 -1.26
N THR A 58 -5.20 12.48 -1.38
CA THR A 58 -5.14 11.15 -1.98
C THR A 58 -5.13 10.07 -0.89
N ILE A 59 -5.45 8.85 -1.29
CA ILE A 59 -5.47 7.67 -0.43
C ILE A 59 -4.54 6.64 -1.06
N VAL A 60 -3.59 6.12 -0.31
CA VAL A 60 -2.72 5.03 -0.79
C VAL A 60 -3.55 3.76 -0.93
N CYS A 61 -3.45 3.08 -2.06
CA CYS A 61 -4.28 1.92 -2.40
C CYS A 61 -3.52 0.81 -3.13
N GLU A 62 -4.18 -0.29 -3.40
CA GLU A 62 -3.67 -1.44 -4.16
C GLU A 62 -2.31 -1.94 -3.68
N GLU A 63 -1.31 -2.14 -4.57
CA GLU A 63 0.00 -2.69 -4.23
C GLU A 63 0.75 -1.81 -3.22
N SER A 64 0.60 -0.48 -3.31
CA SER A 64 1.25 0.45 -2.36
C SER A 64 0.64 0.34 -0.96
N ALA A 65 -0.67 0.15 -0.83
CA ALA A 65 -1.29 -0.14 0.45
C ALA A 65 -0.90 -1.55 0.96
N ALA A 66 -0.79 -2.55 0.09
CA ALA A 66 -0.33 -3.88 0.46
C ALA A 66 1.10 -3.87 1.02
N TRP A 67 1.99 -3.04 0.46
CA TRP A 67 3.32 -2.81 1.00
C TRP A 67 3.27 -2.14 2.38
N ILE A 68 2.43 -1.14 2.58
CA ILE A 68 2.24 -0.50 3.88
C ILE A 68 1.78 -1.53 4.92
N TRP A 69 0.85 -2.41 4.58
CA TRP A 69 0.38 -3.47 5.45
C TRP A 69 1.38 -4.63 5.66
N GLY A 70 2.50 -4.63 4.95
CA GLY A 70 3.55 -5.65 5.10
C GLY A 70 3.36 -6.90 4.24
N ALA A 71 2.43 -6.88 3.29
CA ALA A 71 2.18 -8.00 2.37
C ALA A 71 3.18 -8.09 1.21
N VAL A 72 3.88 -7.00 0.95
CA VAL A 72 4.90 -6.87 -0.11
C VAL A 72 6.17 -6.32 0.52
N ALA A 73 7.32 -6.89 0.18
CA ALA A 73 8.59 -6.54 0.79
C ALA A 73 9.11 -5.16 0.34
N GLU A 74 8.98 -4.86 -0.95
CA GLU A 74 9.52 -3.64 -1.56
C GLU A 74 8.40 -2.66 -1.88
N ALA A 75 8.71 -1.36 -1.75
CA ALA A 75 7.79 -0.30 -2.16
C ALA A 75 7.52 -0.38 -3.66
N PRO A 76 6.25 -0.48 -4.10
CA PRO A 76 5.95 -0.56 -5.52
C PRO A 76 6.17 0.77 -6.22
N GLU A 77 6.69 0.71 -7.42
CA GLU A 77 6.78 1.83 -8.36
C GLU A 77 6.01 1.48 -9.63
N PRO A 78 5.15 2.40 -10.09
CA PRO A 78 4.72 3.66 -9.49
C PRO A 78 3.87 3.49 -8.22
N VAL A 79 3.86 4.51 -7.34
CA VAL A 79 2.99 4.53 -6.15
C VAL A 79 1.53 4.64 -6.59
N ARG A 80 0.69 3.76 -6.07
CA ARG A 80 -0.73 3.70 -6.41
C ARG A 80 -1.58 4.43 -5.41
N LEU A 81 -2.31 5.39 -5.92
CA LEU A 81 -3.18 6.27 -5.15
C LEU A 81 -4.61 6.20 -5.69
N CYS A 82 -5.57 6.48 -4.85
CA CYS A 82 -6.92 6.72 -5.30
C CYS A 82 -7.50 8.00 -4.70
N ILE A 83 -8.54 8.51 -5.35
CA ILE A 83 -9.28 9.69 -4.94
C ILE A 83 -10.76 9.29 -4.89
N PRO A 84 -11.51 9.68 -3.84
CA PRO A 84 -12.94 9.52 -3.85
C PRO A 84 -13.56 10.22 -5.07
N ALA A 85 -14.44 9.53 -5.81
CA ALA A 85 -15.08 10.05 -7.02
C ALA A 85 -15.85 11.40 -6.80
N ARG A 86 -16.19 11.69 -5.53
CA ARG A 86 -16.81 12.96 -5.13
C ARG A 86 -15.81 14.06 -4.79
N ALA A 87 -14.53 13.72 -4.63
CA ALA A 87 -13.48 14.70 -4.34
C ALA A 87 -13.07 15.41 -5.62
N ARG A 88 -13.12 16.75 -5.63
CA ARG A 88 -12.68 17.58 -6.78
C ARG A 88 -11.15 17.75 -6.79
N ALA A 89 -10.39 16.68 -6.46
CA ALA A 89 -8.94 16.70 -6.50
C ALA A 89 -8.47 16.16 -7.85
N ARG A 90 -7.55 16.86 -8.50
CA ARG A 90 -6.90 16.40 -9.74
C ARG A 90 -5.39 16.60 -9.57
N PRO A 91 -4.69 15.60 -8.99
CA PRO A 91 -3.22 15.66 -8.91
C PRO A 91 -2.62 15.82 -10.31
N ALA A 92 -1.53 16.57 -10.38
CA ALA A 92 -0.78 16.67 -11.63
C ALA A 92 -0.28 15.28 -12.07
N PRO A 93 -0.24 15.02 -13.39
CA PRO A 93 0.38 13.80 -13.91
C PRO A 93 1.83 13.66 -13.41
N SER A 94 2.22 12.46 -13.02
CA SER A 94 3.56 12.17 -12.54
C SER A 94 3.97 10.76 -13.00
N PRO A 95 5.20 10.54 -13.46
CA PRO A 95 5.65 9.22 -13.88
C PRO A 95 5.76 8.23 -12.72
N VAL A 96 5.90 8.74 -11.49
CA VAL A 96 6.04 7.93 -10.28
C VAL A 96 4.72 7.68 -9.54
N LEU A 97 3.61 8.21 -10.05
CA LEU A 97 2.28 8.08 -9.44
C LEU A 97 1.26 7.53 -10.45
N VAL A 98 0.43 6.60 -9.98
CA VAL A 98 -0.80 6.20 -10.67
C VAL A 98 -1.98 6.56 -9.78
N VAL A 99 -2.82 7.47 -10.26
CA VAL A 99 -4.00 7.95 -9.51
C VAL A 99 -5.26 7.54 -10.23
N ARG A 100 -6.23 6.98 -9.49
CA ARG A 100 -7.54 6.62 -10.04
C ARG A 100 -8.68 7.16 -9.18
N GLU A 101 -9.80 7.45 -9.79
CA GLU A 101 -11.04 7.76 -9.08
C GLU A 101 -11.76 6.48 -8.66
N VAL A 102 -12.24 6.44 -7.41
CA VAL A 102 -12.94 5.29 -6.85
C VAL A 102 -14.14 5.71 -6.01
N VAL A 103 -15.12 4.85 -5.93
CA VAL A 103 -16.16 4.92 -4.89
C VAL A 103 -15.56 4.26 -3.64
N ILE A 104 -15.42 5.04 -2.59
CA ILE A 104 -14.85 4.59 -1.31
C ILE A 104 -15.60 5.25 -0.16
N ALA A 105 -15.89 4.48 0.87
CA ALA A 105 -16.54 4.95 2.09
C ALA A 105 -15.49 5.17 3.20
N ALA A 106 -15.81 6.02 4.18
CA ALA A 106 -14.92 6.31 5.29
C ALA A 106 -14.42 5.06 6.05
N PRO A 107 -15.25 4.03 6.32
CA PRO A 107 -14.79 2.81 6.98
C PRO A 107 -13.82 1.95 6.14
N GLU A 108 -13.66 2.24 4.85
CA GLU A 108 -12.73 1.53 3.97
C GLU A 108 -11.34 2.17 3.94
N THR A 109 -11.11 3.19 4.78
CA THR A 109 -9.83 3.88 4.92
C THR A 109 -9.35 3.88 6.37
N SER A 110 -8.03 3.86 6.54
CA SER A 110 -7.34 4.03 7.83
C SER A 110 -6.36 5.19 7.73
N GLN A 111 -6.16 5.91 8.83
CA GLN A 111 -5.15 6.96 8.90
C GLN A 111 -3.92 6.41 9.63
N LEU A 112 -2.79 6.36 8.93
CA LEU A 112 -1.51 5.87 9.44
C LEU A 112 -0.46 6.99 9.31
N GLY A 113 0.07 7.46 10.42
CA GLY A 113 1.10 8.50 10.42
C GLY A 113 0.72 9.80 9.69
N GLY A 114 -0.59 10.14 9.67
CA GLY A 114 -1.12 11.30 8.95
C GLY A 114 -1.52 11.01 7.48
N VAL A 115 -1.26 9.81 6.97
CA VAL A 115 -1.55 9.41 5.59
C VAL A 115 -2.81 8.54 5.54
N LEU A 116 -3.70 8.80 4.59
CA LEU A 116 -4.85 7.93 4.33
C LEU A 116 -4.43 6.73 3.48
N VAL A 117 -4.80 5.54 3.95
CA VAL A 117 -4.51 4.25 3.31
C VAL A 117 -5.80 3.43 3.26
N THR A 118 -6.04 2.67 2.20
CA THR A 118 -7.15 1.70 2.19
C THR A 118 -6.95 0.65 3.29
N THR A 119 -8.02 0.27 4.01
CA THR A 119 -7.97 -0.81 5.01
C THR A 119 -7.44 -2.10 4.37
N ALA A 120 -6.94 -3.04 5.17
CA ALA A 120 -6.46 -4.33 4.67
C ALA A 120 -7.52 -5.05 3.83
N MET A 121 -8.78 -5.08 4.29
CA MET A 121 -9.89 -5.69 3.55
C MET A 121 -10.14 -4.97 2.21
N ARG A 122 -10.23 -3.64 2.22
CA ARG A 122 -10.43 -2.87 0.99
C ARG A 122 -9.26 -3.04 0.02
N THR A 123 -8.04 -3.03 0.51
CA THR A 123 -6.82 -3.28 -0.28
C THR A 123 -6.89 -4.63 -0.97
N ALA A 124 -7.21 -5.69 -0.23
CA ALA A 124 -7.31 -7.05 -0.78
C ALA A 124 -8.43 -7.19 -1.83
N ILE A 125 -9.58 -6.55 -1.62
CA ILE A 125 -10.68 -6.52 -2.60
C ILE A 125 -10.23 -5.79 -3.88
N ASP A 126 -9.57 -4.65 -3.77
CA ASP A 126 -9.08 -3.90 -4.93
C ASP A 126 -8.01 -4.69 -5.70
N LEU A 127 -7.11 -5.39 -5.01
CA LEU A 127 -6.11 -6.29 -5.60
C LEU A 127 -6.77 -7.48 -6.31
N ALA A 128 -7.79 -8.10 -5.71
CA ALA A 128 -8.54 -9.20 -6.32
C ALA A 128 -9.21 -8.77 -7.64
N ARG A 129 -9.80 -7.57 -7.67
CA ARG A 129 -10.40 -6.98 -8.90
C ARG A 129 -9.35 -6.64 -9.96
N ALA A 130 -8.14 -6.39 -9.55
CA ALA A 130 -7.01 -6.05 -10.41
C ALA A 130 -6.10 -7.26 -10.71
N ALA A 131 -6.48 -8.48 -10.33
CA ALA A 131 -5.62 -9.67 -10.34
C ALA A 131 -5.17 -10.14 -11.75
N ARG A 132 -5.73 -9.56 -12.82
CA ARG A 132 -5.18 -9.70 -14.19
C ARG A 132 -3.77 -9.09 -14.31
N ARG A 133 -3.42 -8.14 -13.45
CA ARG A 133 -2.04 -7.63 -13.32
C ARG A 133 -1.24 -8.59 -12.43
N PRO A 134 -0.07 -9.09 -12.89
CA PRO A 134 0.75 -10.02 -12.10
C PRO A 134 1.16 -9.45 -10.73
N SER A 135 1.46 -8.14 -10.65
CA SER A 135 1.81 -7.44 -9.40
C SER A 135 0.66 -7.46 -8.40
N ALA A 136 -0.57 -7.19 -8.84
CA ALA A 136 -1.75 -7.22 -7.98
C ALA A 136 -2.06 -8.64 -7.48
N ALA A 137 -1.95 -9.64 -8.36
CA ALA A 137 -2.12 -11.04 -7.98
C ALA A 137 -1.05 -11.49 -6.96
N ALA A 138 0.21 -11.06 -7.12
CA ALA A 138 1.27 -11.34 -6.17
C ALA A 138 1.02 -10.66 -4.81
N ALA A 139 0.62 -9.39 -4.82
CA ALA A 139 0.28 -8.65 -3.62
C ALA A 139 -0.92 -9.27 -2.87
N LEU A 140 -1.96 -9.71 -3.60
CA LEU A 140 -3.10 -10.43 -3.01
C LEU A 140 -2.64 -11.71 -2.28
N ARG A 141 -1.78 -12.52 -2.92
CA ARG A 141 -1.20 -13.69 -2.25
C ARG A 141 -0.39 -13.31 -1.01
N GLY A 142 0.34 -12.20 -1.06
CA GLY A 142 1.06 -11.64 0.09
C GLY A 142 0.12 -11.30 1.24
N MET A 143 -1.02 -10.62 0.97
CA MET A 143 -2.04 -10.29 1.96
C MET A 143 -2.60 -11.52 2.66
N LEU A 144 -2.87 -12.60 1.91
CA LEU A 144 -3.37 -13.86 2.45
C LEU A 144 -2.29 -14.62 3.24
N ARG A 145 -1.05 -14.67 2.74
CA ARG A 145 0.07 -15.34 3.41
C ARG A 145 0.40 -14.68 4.76
N ALA A 146 0.33 -13.36 4.83
CA ALA A 146 0.54 -12.59 6.05
C ALA A 146 -0.67 -12.59 6.99
N ALA A 147 -1.74 -13.34 6.66
CA ALA A 147 -3.00 -13.42 7.41
C ALA A 147 -3.63 -12.04 7.72
N LEU A 148 -3.40 -11.04 6.85
CA LEU A 148 -3.94 -9.69 6.99
C LEU A 148 -5.44 -9.63 6.72
N VAL A 149 -5.96 -10.59 5.98
CA VAL A 149 -7.38 -10.75 5.63
C VAL A 149 -7.74 -12.23 5.56
N ASP A 150 -8.98 -12.54 5.91
CA ASP A 150 -9.54 -13.87 5.75
C ASP A 150 -10.19 -14.03 4.35
N PRO A 151 -9.79 -15.02 3.54
CA PRO A 151 -10.41 -15.27 2.23
C PRO A 151 -11.93 -15.49 2.27
N ALA A 152 -12.44 -16.12 3.34
CA ALA A 152 -13.89 -16.35 3.47
C ALA A 152 -14.62 -15.04 3.71
N ALA A 153 -14.09 -14.17 4.56
CA ALA A 153 -14.64 -12.84 4.79
C ALA A 153 -14.56 -11.96 3.52
N MET A 154 -13.52 -12.09 2.71
CA MET A 154 -13.42 -11.40 1.41
C MET A 154 -14.52 -11.86 0.44
N ILE A 155 -14.77 -13.16 0.33
CA ILE A 155 -15.80 -13.72 -0.54
C ILE A 155 -17.20 -13.27 -0.07
N LEU A 156 -17.42 -13.23 1.24
CA LEU A 156 -18.67 -12.75 1.82
C LEU A 156 -18.91 -11.27 1.49
N ASP A 157 -17.91 -10.42 1.68
CA ASP A 157 -17.98 -8.98 1.35
C ASP A 157 -18.25 -8.77 -0.16
N LEU A 158 -17.50 -9.46 -1.03
CA LEU A 158 -17.71 -9.41 -2.48
C LEU A 158 -19.11 -9.87 -2.87
N SER A 159 -19.64 -10.92 -2.23
CA SER A 159 -20.98 -11.45 -2.48
C SER A 159 -22.09 -10.48 -2.07
N ALA A 160 -21.86 -9.71 -1.01
CA ALA A 160 -22.79 -8.68 -0.54
C ALA A 160 -22.83 -7.44 -1.46
N ARG A 161 -21.96 -7.34 -2.46
CA ARG A 161 -21.87 -6.21 -3.42
C ARG A 161 -22.35 -6.61 -4.82
N PRO A 162 -23.63 -6.89 -5.08
CA PRO A 162 -24.12 -7.47 -6.35
C PRO A 162 -23.84 -6.59 -7.57
N ARG A 163 -23.74 -5.27 -7.38
CA ARG A 163 -23.47 -4.30 -8.46
C ARG A 163 -22.00 -3.97 -8.66
N LEU A 164 -21.08 -4.67 -7.98
CA LEU A 164 -19.65 -4.45 -8.13
C LEU A 164 -19.17 -5.04 -9.46
N ALA A 165 -18.67 -4.17 -10.34
CA ALA A 165 -18.09 -4.61 -11.61
C ALA A 165 -16.86 -5.52 -11.36
N GLY A 166 -16.75 -6.64 -12.10
CA GLY A 166 -15.67 -7.61 -11.96
C GLY A 166 -15.74 -8.44 -10.68
N ARG A 167 -16.92 -8.53 -10.03
CA ARG A 167 -17.12 -9.31 -8.80
C ARG A 167 -16.77 -10.80 -8.97
N ALA A 168 -17.24 -11.42 -10.05
CA ALA A 168 -16.99 -12.84 -10.30
C ALA A 168 -15.49 -13.12 -10.46
N ASP A 169 -14.81 -12.33 -11.29
CA ASP A 169 -13.36 -12.43 -11.50
C ASP A 169 -12.59 -12.22 -10.19
N ALA A 170 -13.05 -11.29 -9.34
CA ALA A 170 -12.44 -11.04 -8.04
C ALA A 170 -12.59 -12.23 -7.07
N ILE A 171 -13.76 -12.88 -7.03
CA ILE A 171 -13.98 -14.08 -6.21
C ILE A 171 -13.07 -15.22 -6.72
N GLU A 172 -12.99 -15.43 -8.03
CA GLU A 172 -12.11 -16.41 -8.62
C GLU A 172 -10.63 -16.15 -8.27
N ALA A 173 -10.20 -14.88 -8.32
CA ALA A 173 -8.86 -14.49 -7.95
C ALA A 173 -8.56 -14.77 -6.46
N VAL A 174 -9.52 -14.55 -5.56
CA VAL A 174 -9.38 -14.88 -4.13
C VAL A 174 -9.21 -16.39 -3.94
N LEU A 175 -10.04 -17.21 -4.62
CA LEU A 175 -9.96 -18.66 -4.54
C LEU A 175 -8.62 -19.19 -5.09
N ALA A 176 -8.18 -18.66 -6.22
CA ALA A 176 -6.89 -19.00 -6.81
C ALA A 176 -5.70 -18.63 -5.91
N ALA A 177 -5.74 -17.42 -5.32
CA ALA A 177 -4.72 -16.95 -4.40
C ALA A 177 -4.67 -17.81 -3.13
N ARG A 178 -5.84 -18.14 -2.53
CA ARG A 178 -5.95 -19.05 -1.38
C ARG A 178 -5.32 -20.41 -1.69
N ALA A 179 -5.68 -21.02 -2.82
CA ALA A 179 -5.13 -22.33 -3.24
C ALA A 179 -3.61 -22.28 -3.44
N ALA A 180 -3.07 -21.17 -3.93
CA ALA A 180 -1.63 -20.97 -4.08
C ALA A 180 -0.90 -20.87 -2.74
N VAL A 181 -1.49 -20.17 -1.76
CA VAL A 181 -0.90 -20.02 -0.41
C VAL A 181 -0.94 -21.32 0.38
N SER A 182 -2.00 -22.14 0.23
CA SER A 182 -2.13 -23.43 0.92
C SER A 182 -1.16 -24.51 0.43
N ARG A 183 -0.49 -24.31 -0.73
CA ARG A 183 0.50 -25.25 -1.31
C ARG A 183 1.96 -24.93 -0.94
N CYS A 184 2.21 -23.79 -0.28
CA CYS A 184 3.53 -23.37 0.20
C CYS A 184 3.70 -23.64 1.69
#